data_89b0f21c627c2eed5171d7d323de929f
#
_entry.id   89b0f21c627c2eed5171d7d323de929f
#
_cell.length_a   1.000
_cell.length_b   1.000
_cell.length_c   1.000
_cell.angle_alpha   90.00
_cell.angle_beta   90.00
_cell.angle_gamma   90.00
#
_symmetry.space_group_name_H-M   'P 1'
#
loop_
_entity.id
_entity.type
_entity.pdbx_description
1 polymer ?
#
loop_
_entity_poly.entity_id
_entity_poly.type
_entity_poly.pdbx_seq_one_letter_code
_entity_poly.pdbx_strand_id
1 'polypeptide(L)'
;MDQEQKDLLLFQLGPVQEFIAQAEKIGDLRVGSELLSELTAAALEVIPDYETESVFPAVKKRELKGIPNRFLVYVPHGKGEELAKCASEAAQKKLTAIAEECWKKLTHVPGTRYNDYLAQVKAFLQTTWAVLKNPSGNMGADYKTIGKLMAMRRNTRQFEAWHEENPEAIKDFLSGKESALDVADNRAPNKNSGRGAMNLIKTARSTDNDTLLAKKLGDYIAVIAMDGDHMGGTLSSFREKEQHRKFSEKLADFARLVKIDPEDGVLIYAGGDDVLAVVKATRAFAIARKLSDQFASTVCEHGVTASAGIAIGSCKAPLQDLIHEAHAAESRAKHVYERNALAVSVLKRSGEILKWGCKWDSAAFDIYNRLTEQSGKLSRFAYKLAGFLEPYALKKGDLDESNDMRKVVLEETLHTLKQTEGAGEVLTKGCLEAYLKEQSVKDHPEDFLGLFMCEAFINRPRD
;
A
#
# COMPACT_ATOMS: atom_id res chain seq x y z
N MET A 1 -14.12 -10.45 -43.53
CA MET A 1 -14.79 -10.29 -42.23
C MET A 1 -14.45 -8.90 -41.76
N ASP A 2 -15.41 -7.99 -41.80
CA ASP A 2 -15.23 -6.62 -41.30
C ASP A 2 -14.87 -6.74 -39.84
N GLN A 3 -13.66 -6.28 -39.45
CA GLN A 3 -13.34 -6.13 -38.04
C GLN A 3 -14.31 -5.08 -37.50
N GLU A 4 -15.22 -5.51 -36.63
CA GLU A 4 -16.10 -4.58 -35.93
C GLU A 4 -15.24 -3.48 -35.29
N GLN A 5 -15.51 -2.26 -35.67
CA GLN A 5 -14.78 -1.10 -35.18
C GLN A 5 -15.07 -0.98 -33.66
N LYS A 6 -14.01 -0.83 -32.85
CA LYS A 6 -14.12 -0.78 -31.38
C LYS A 6 -13.50 0.52 -30.86
N ASP A 7 -14.05 1.01 -29.77
CA ASP A 7 -13.49 2.08 -28.97
C ASP A 7 -12.77 1.51 -27.74
N LEU A 8 -11.88 2.27 -27.12
CA LEU A 8 -11.21 1.87 -25.89
C LEU A 8 -11.77 2.68 -24.72
N LEU A 9 -12.28 1.99 -23.67
CA LEU A 9 -12.83 2.59 -22.47
C LEU A 9 -11.88 2.36 -21.30
N LEU A 10 -11.47 3.44 -20.65
CA LEU A 10 -10.78 3.42 -19.36
C LEU A 10 -11.73 3.92 -18.28
N PHE A 11 -11.93 3.12 -17.25
CA PHE A 11 -12.82 3.40 -16.11
C PHE A 11 -12.06 3.29 -14.80
N GLN A 12 -12.36 4.16 -13.84
CA GLN A 12 -11.75 4.17 -12.51
C GLN A 12 -12.74 4.58 -11.44
N LEU A 13 -12.72 3.86 -10.31
CA LEU A 13 -13.42 4.22 -9.07
C LEU A 13 -12.49 4.96 -8.11
N GLY A 14 -13.07 5.83 -7.28
CA GLY A 14 -12.41 6.52 -6.17
C GLY A 14 -13.42 6.97 -5.11
N PRO A 15 -12.92 7.45 -3.96
CA PRO A 15 -11.53 7.47 -3.50
C PRO A 15 -11.03 6.07 -3.11
N VAL A 16 -9.73 5.79 -3.16
CA VAL A 16 -9.18 4.44 -2.87
C VAL A 16 -8.29 4.45 -1.63
N GLN A 17 -7.08 4.96 -1.75
CA GLN A 17 -6.09 4.89 -0.67
C GLN A 17 -6.61 5.60 0.60
N GLU A 18 -7.16 6.80 0.45
CA GLU A 18 -7.75 7.54 1.56
C GLU A 18 -8.88 6.75 2.23
N PHE A 19 -9.78 6.15 1.45
CA PHE A 19 -10.89 5.36 1.99
C PHE A 19 -10.40 4.09 2.70
N ILE A 20 -9.48 3.34 2.11
CA ILE A 20 -8.91 2.15 2.77
C ILE A 20 -8.24 2.56 4.08
N ALA A 21 -7.41 3.62 4.07
CA ALA A 21 -6.68 4.10 5.24
C ALA A 21 -7.59 4.60 6.38
N GLN A 22 -8.80 5.06 6.11
CA GLN A 22 -9.80 5.42 7.13
C GLN A 22 -10.27 4.17 7.89
N ALA A 23 -9.46 3.68 8.81
CA ALA A 23 -9.68 2.46 9.55
C ALA A 23 -9.24 2.60 11.00
N GLU A 24 -10.07 2.13 11.93
CA GLU A 24 -9.72 2.00 13.33
C GLU A 24 -9.09 0.63 13.61
N LYS A 25 -9.53 -0.38 12.87
CA LYS A 25 -9.13 -1.77 13.02
C LYS A 25 -8.60 -2.36 11.71
N ILE A 26 -7.78 -3.38 11.80
CA ILE A 26 -7.24 -4.09 10.62
C ILE A 26 -8.39 -4.63 9.73
N GLY A 27 -9.49 -5.09 10.34
CA GLY A 27 -10.67 -5.55 9.59
C GLY A 27 -11.32 -4.46 8.74
N ASP A 28 -11.30 -3.22 9.20
CA ASP A 28 -11.86 -2.09 8.44
C ASP A 28 -11.07 -1.83 7.16
N LEU A 29 -9.73 -2.02 7.19
CA LEU A 29 -8.87 -1.93 6.00
C LEU A 29 -9.28 -2.97 4.96
N ARG A 30 -9.39 -4.23 5.39
CA ARG A 30 -9.76 -5.35 4.53
C ARG A 30 -11.14 -5.13 3.91
N VAL A 31 -12.13 -4.77 4.73
CA VAL A 31 -13.50 -4.49 4.26
C VAL A 31 -13.51 -3.31 3.29
N GLY A 32 -12.71 -2.26 3.52
CA GLY A 32 -12.59 -1.13 2.60
C GLY A 32 -12.08 -1.57 1.22
N SER A 33 -11.06 -2.41 1.19
CA SER A 33 -10.51 -2.96 -0.05
C SER A 33 -11.49 -3.90 -0.76
N GLU A 34 -12.10 -4.83 -0.02
CA GLU A 34 -13.11 -5.76 -0.57
C GLU A 34 -14.30 -5.01 -1.18
N LEU A 35 -14.78 -3.96 -0.50
CA LEU A 35 -15.88 -3.13 -0.97
C LEU A 35 -15.54 -2.50 -2.33
N LEU A 36 -14.38 -1.86 -2.46
CA LEU A 36 -13.96 -1.25 -3.74
C LEU A 36 -13.85 -2.27 -4.86
N SER A 37 -13.32 -3.46 -4.56
CA SER A 37 -13.24 -4.56 -5.52
C SER A 37 -14.64 -5.04 -5.97
N GLU A 38 -15.59 -5.21 -5.04
CA GLU A 38 -16.98 -5.56 -5.37
C GLU A 38 -17.67 -4.51 -6.26
N LEU A 39 -17.41 -3.22 -5.99
CA LEU A 39 -17.96 -2.12 -6.80
C LEU A 39 -17.35 -2.09 -8.21
N THR A 40 -16.04 -2.32 -8.32
CA THR A 40 -15.38 -2.39 -9.64
C THR A 40 -15.87 -3.62 -10.43
N ALA A 41 -16.07 -4.75 -9.75
CA ALA A 41 -16.65 -5.94 -10.38
C ALA A 41 -18.03 -5.65 -10.97
N ALA A 42 -18.91 -5.02 -10.18
CA ALA A 42 -20.24 -4.66 -10.64
C ALA A 42 -20.22 -3.69 -11.82
N ALA A 43 -19.26 -2.74 -11.84
CA ALA A 43 -19.06 -1.84 -12.99
C ALA A 43 -18.56 -2.57 -14.24
N LEU A 44 -17.69 -3.56 -14.09
CA LEU A 44 -17.13 -4.32 -15.21
C LEU A 44 -18.15 -5.31 -15.80
N GLU A 45 -18.97 -5.94 -14.96
CA GLU A 45 -19.97 -6.96 -15.37
C GLU A 45 -21.02 -6.42 -16.36
N VAL A 46 -21.28 -5.12 -16.39
CA VAL A 46 -22.23 -4.54 -17.36
C VAL A 46 -21.63 -4.27 -18.73
N ILE A 47 -20.31 -4.45 -18.88
CA ILE A 47 -19.62 -4.29 -20.17
C ILE A 47 -19.76 -5.59 -20.97
N PRO A 48 -20.29 -5.53 -22.20
CA PRO A 48 -20.38 -6.72 -23.05
C PRO A 48 -19.01 -7.35 -23.32
N ASP A 49 -18.96 -8.68 -23.31
CA ASP A 49 -17.76 -9.46 -23.65
C ASP A 49 -16.49 -9.06 -22.89
N TYR A 50 -16.63 -8.48 -21.69
CA TYR A 50 -15.48 -7.98 -20.92
C TYR A 50 -14.40 -9.06 -20.69
N GLU A 51 -14.75 -10.33 -20.65
CA GLU A 51 -13.80 -11.43 -20.46
C GLU A 51 -12.75 -11.53 -21.57
N THR A 52 -13.15 -11.24 -22.80
CA THR A 52 -12.27 -11.26 -23.98
C THR A 52 -11.79 -9.88 -24.37
N GLU A 53 -12.54 -8.84 -24.04
CA GLU A 53 -12.27 -7.47 -24.44
C GLU A 53 -11.48 -6.68 -23.40
N SER A 54 -11.41 -7.13 -22.13
CA SER A 54 -10.56 -6.50 -21.13
C SER A 54 -9.08 -6.63 -21.49
N VAL A 55 -8.41 -5.48 -21.46
CA VAL A 55 -6.96 -5.36 -21.56
C VAL A 55 -6.36 -5.46 -20.15
N PHE A 56 -7.01 -4.77 -19.19
CA PHE A 56 -6.62 -4.70 -17.79
C PHE A 56 -7.85 -4.43 -16.92
N PRO A 57 -8.06 -5.15 -15.79
CA PRO A 57 -7.38 -6.40 -15.48
C PRO A 57 -7.79 -7.52 -16.46
N ALA A 58 -6.90 -8.48 -16.69
CA ALA A 58 -7.24 -9.70 -17.40
C ALA A 58 -8.03 -10.60 -16.44
N VAL A 59 -9.35 -10.62 -16.60
CA VAL A 59 -10.27 -11.35 -15.70
C VAL A 59 -11.05 -12.43 -16.43
N LYS A 60 -11.42 -13.46 -15.67
CA LYS A 60 -12.38 -14.49 -16.10
C LYS A 60 -13.66 -14.34 -15.26
N LYS A 61 -14.81 -14.65 -15.80
CA LYS A 61 -16.15 -14.45 -15.19
C LYS A 61 -16.29 -14.92 -13.72
N ARG A 62 -15.51 -15.89 -13.31
CA ARG A 62 -15.57 -16.44 -11.94
C ARG A 62 -14.54 -15.85 -10.98
N GLU A 63 -13.68 -14.93 -11.45
CA GLU A 63 -12.51 -14.44 -10.70
C GLU A 63 -12.55 -12.93 -10.46
N LEU A 64 -13.75 -12.35 -10.30
CA LEU A 64 -13.93 -10.91 -10.04
C LEU A 64 -13.67 -10.52 -8.57
N LYS A 65 -12.97 -11.35 -7.81
CA LYS A 65 -12.53 -11.00 -6.45
C LYS A 65 -11.12 -10.39 -6.47
N GLY A 66 -10.92 -9.33 -5.71
CA GLY A 66 -9.61 -8.69 -5.59
C GLY A 66 -9.19 -7.94 -6.85
N ILE A 67 -10.13 -7.56 -7.73
CA ILE A 67 -9.80 -6.75 -8.91
C ILE A 67 -9.46 -5.32 -8.50
N PRO A 68 -8.53 -4.67 -9.21
CA PRO A 68 -8.17 -3.28 -8.94
C PRO A 68 -9.33 -2.32 -9.23
N ASN A 69 -9.26 -1.12 -8.66
CA ASN A 69 -10.29 -0.07 -8.81
C ASN A 69 -10.36 0.57 -10.21
N ARG A 70 -9.71 -0.02 -11.19
CA ARG A 70 -9.57 0.52 -12.55
C ARG A 70 -9.57 -0.61 -13.56
N PHE A 71 -10.24 -0.39 -14.71
CA PHE A 71 -10.19 -1.32 -15.83
C PHE A 71 -10.07 -0.59 -17.19
N LEU A 72 -9.48 -1.29 -18.15
CA LEU A 72 -9.32 -0.87 -19.55
C LEU A 72 -9.90 -1.96 -20.44
N VAL A 73 -10.87 -1.62 -21.29
CA VAL A 73 -11.64 -2.60 -22.07
C VAL A 73 -11.98 -2.04 -23.45
N TYR A 74 -11.98 -2.90 -24.46
CA TYR A 74 -12.55 -2.56 -25.76
C TYR A 74 -14.08 -2.69 -25.73
N VAL A 75 -14.76 -1.72 -26.33
CA VAL A 75 -16.22 -1.64 -26.38
C VAL A 75 -16.68 -1.40 -27.83
N PRO A 76 -17.90 -1.75 -28.20
CA PRO A 76 -18.43 -1.45 -29.55
C PRO A 76 -18.33 0.03 -29.88
N HIS A 77 -17.98 0.35 -31.13
CA HIS A 77 -17.80 1.72 -31.59
C HIS A 77 -19.02 2.61 -31.31
N GLY A 78 -18.78 3.79 -30.77
CA GLY A 78 -19.83 4.75 -30.43
C GLY A 78 -20.59 4.46 -29.13
N LYS A 79 -20.36 3.30 -28.48
CA LYS A 79 -21.06 2.90 -27.24
C LYS A 79 -20.28 3.18 -25.95
N GLY A 80 -19.04 3.65 -26.05
CA GLY A 80 -18.15 3.81 -24.90
C GLY A 80 -18.71 4.72 -23.80
N GLU A 81 -19.34 5.85 -24.15
CA GLU A 81 -19.91 6.77 -23.16
C GLU A 81 -21.17 6.22 -22.48
N GLU A 82 -22.03 5.55 -23.23
CA GLU A 82 -23.23 4.88 -22.70
C GLU A 82 -22.82 3.79 -21.69
N LEU A 83 -21.90 2.91 -22.10
CA LEU A 83 -21.41 1.82 -21.25
C LEU A 83 -20.68 2.33 -19.99
N ALA A 84 -19.92 3.42 -20.09
CA ALA A 84 -19.28 4.04 -18.94
C ALA A 84 -20.29 4.57 -17.92
N LYS A 85 -21.40 5.16 -18.37
CA LYS A 85 -22.51 5.60 -17.51
C LYS A 85 -23.20 4.40 -16.85
N CYS A 86 -23.50 3.36 -17.61
CA CYS A 86 -24.07 2.11 -17.07
C CYS A 86 -23.16 1.49 -16.02
N ALA A 87 -21.84 1.49 -16.25
CA ALA A 87 -20.86 1.00 -15.29
C ALA A 87 -20.85 1.85 -13.98
N SER A 88 -20.96 3.16 -14.10
CA SER A 88 -21.07 4.06 -12.94
C SER A 88 -22.35 3.81 -12.14
N GLU A 89 -23.47 3.65 -12.83
CA GLU A 89 -24.77 3.36 -12.22
C GLU A 89 -24.79 1.97 -11.53
N ALA A 90 -24.17 0.97 -12.16
CA ALA A 90 -24.07 -0.37 -11.59
C ALA A 90 -23.25 -0.37 -10.30
N ALA A 91 -22.11 0.31 -10.28
CA ALA A 91 -21.29 0.46 -9.08
C ALA A 91 -22.06 1.19 -7.96
N GLN A 92 -22.76 2.29 -8.29
CA GLN A 92 -23.57 3.05 -7.31
C GLN A 92 -24.74 2.21 -6.77
N LYS A 93 -25.43 1.47 -7.64
CA LYS A 93 -26.52 0.57 -7.25
C LYS A 93 -26.01 -0.55 -6.32
N LYS A 94 -24.85 -1.11 -6.62
CA LYS A 94 -24.20 -2.12 -5.77
C LYS A 94 -23.86 -1.55 -4.40
N LEU A 95 -23.29 -0.35 -4.34
CA LEU A 95 -22.96 0.32 -3.09
C LEU A 95 -24.22 0.60 -2.25
N THR A 96 -25.28 1.09 -2.88
CA THR A 96 -26.55 1.35 -2.21
C THR A 96 -27.15 0.06 -1.62
N ALA A 97 -27.15 -1.05 -2.37
CA ALA A 97 -27.64 -2.32 -1.87
C ALA A 97 -26.85 -2.83 -0.66
N ILE A 98 -25.50 -2.70 -0.70
CA ILE A 98 -24.63 -3.05 0.43
C ILE A 98 -24.94 -2.17 1.64
N ALA A 99 -25.12 -0.86 1.43
CA ALA A 99 -25.45 0.08 2.49
C ALA A 99 -26.79 -0.25 3.16
N GLU A 100 -27.82 -0.56 2.39
CA GLU A 100 -29.14 -0.96 2.89
C GLU A 100 -29.08 -2.26 3.72
N GLU A 101 -28.26 -3.24 3.30
CA GLU A 101 -28.03 -4.46 4.07
C GLU A 101 -27.31 -4.15 5.39
N CYS A 102 -26.26 -3.31 5.34
CA CYS A 102 -25.51 -2.90 6.53
C CYS A 102 -26.39 -2.12 7.51
N TRP A 103 -27.25 -1.21 7.02
CA TRP A 103 -28.17 -0.45 7.84
C TRP A 103 -29.03 -1.35 8.73
N LYS A 104 -29.52 -2.47 8.21
CA LYS A 104 -30.34 -3.43 8.97
C LYS A 104 -29.58 -4.11 10.11
N LYS A 105 -28.26 -4.16 10.03
CA LYS A 105 -27.37 -4.79 11.03
C LYS A 105 -26.90 -3.81 12.11
N LEU A 106 -27.02 -2.51 11.87
CA LEU A 106 -26.58 -1.49 12.81
C LEU A 106 -27.59 -1.28 13.92
N THR A 107 -27.07 -1.00 15.11
CA THR A 107 -27.91 -0.55 16.23
C THR A 107 -28.01 0.97 16.18
N HIS A 108 -29.23 1.49 15.98
CA HIS A 108 -29.45 2.91 15.84
C HIS A 108 -29.80 3.56 17.17
N VAL A 109 -29.29 4.77 17.41
CA VAL A 109 -29.75 5.62 18.50
C VAL A 109 -31.00 6.41 18.04
N PRO A 110 -31.88 6.84 18.97
CA PRO A 110 -32.99 7.70 18.61
C PRO A 110 -32.53 8.98 17.90
N GLY A 111 -33.13 9.28 16.75
CA GLY A 111 -32.79 10.44 15.93
C GLY A 111 -31.87 10.15 14.75
N THR A 112 -31.28 8.95 14.63
CA THR A 112 -30.50 8.56 13.45
C THR A 112 -31.40 8.57 12.20
N ARG A 113 -30.99 9.33 11.18
CA ARG A 113 -31.79 9.54 9.97
C ARG A 113 -31.24 8.68 8.81
N TYR A 114 -32.06 7.76 8.34
CA TYR A 114 -31.76 6.91 7.21
C TYR A 114 -31.45 7.69 5.92
N ASN A 115 -32.15 8.79 5.70
CA ASN A 115 -31.97 9.62 4.52
C ASN A 115 -30.58 10.27 4.50
N ASP A 116 -30.08 10.72 5.64
CA ASP A 116 -28.72 11.30 5.75
C ASP A 116 -27.64 10.23 5.50
N TYR A 117 -27.85 9.02 6.04
CA TYR A 117 -26.99 7.89 5.77
C TYR A 117 -26.92 7.58 4.26
N LEU A 118 -28.05 7.48 3.58
CA LEU A 118 -28.09 7.25 2.14
C LEU A 118 -27.52 8.42 1.33
N ALA A 119 -27.69 9.66 1.78
CA ALA A 119 -27.10 10.81 1.13
C ALA A 119 -25.57 10.75 1.15
N GLN A 120 -24.96 10.42 2.29
CA GLN A 120 -23.52 10.23 2.41
C GLN A 120 -23.03 9.05 1.52
N VAL A 121 -23.74 7.93 1.49
CA VAL A 121 -23.44 6.79 0.63
C VAL A 121 -23.46 7.18 -0.86
N LYS A 122 -24.45 7.96 -1.28
CA LYS A 122 -24.56 8.44 -2.68
C LYS A 122 -23.43 9.40 -3.06
N ALA A 123 -23.02 10.26 -2.13
CA ALA A 123 -21.96 11.25 -2.36
C ALA A 123 -20.55 10.64 -2.32
N PHE A 124 -20.39 9.44 -1.76
CA PHE A 124 -19.08 8.84 -1.57
C PHE A 124 -18.38 8.44 -2.88
N LEU A 125 -19.10 7.72 -3.76
CA LEU A 125 -18.48 7.06 -4.90
C LEU A 125 -18.20 8.06 -6.02
N GLN A 126 -16.93 8.18 -6.38
CA GLN A 126 -16.49 8.99 -7.52
C GLN A 126 -16.08 8.05 -8.65
N THR A 127 -16.76 8.18 -9.78
CA THR A 127 -16.41 7.47 -11.01
C THR A 127 -15.78 8.44 -12.02
N THR A 128 -14.69 8.02 -12.64
CA THR A 128 -14.05 8.76 -13.70
C THR A 128 -13.79 7.80 -14.87
N TRP A 129 -14.08 8.22 -16.08
CA TRP A 129 -13.88 7.42 -17.27
C TRP A 129 -13.44 8.26 -18.46
N ALA A 130 -12.77 7.64 -19.41
CA ALA A 130 -12.38 8.22 -20.67
C ALA A 130 -12.61 7.20 -21.80
N VAL A 131 -13.01 7.70 -22.97
CA VAL A 131 -13.20 6.88 -24.16
C VAL A 131 -12.27 7.39 -25.26
N LEU A 132 -11.45 6.51 -25.80
CA LEU A 132 -10.65 6.77 -26.99
C LEU A 132 -11.39 6.16 -28.19
N LYS A 133 -11.95 7.04 -29.03
CA LYS A 133 -12.61 6.65 -30.29
C LYS A 133 -11.54 6.32 -31.33
N ASN A 134 -11.76 5.26 -32.09
CA ASN A 134 -10.87 4.83 -33.15
C ASN A 134 -9.40 4.67 -32.68
N PRO A 135 -9.11 3.74 -31.78
CA PRO A 135 -7.74 3.49 -31.35
C PRO A 135 -6.84 3.16 -32.55
N SER A 136 -5.58 3.55 -32.46
CA SER A 136 -4.63 3.49 -33.59
C SER A 136 -4.19 2.05 -33.94
N GLY A 137 -4.51 1.07 -33.09
CA GLY A 137 -4.00 -0.30 -33.18
C GLY A 137 -2.60 -0.49 -32.57
N ASN A 138 -1.94 0.62 -32.17
CA ASN A 138 -0.75 0.56 -31.34
C ASN A 138 -1.14 0.73 -29.87
N MET A 139 -1.20 -0.37 -29.15
CA MET A 139 -1.73 -0.40 -27.78
C MET A 139 -0.99 0.53 -26.82
N GLY A 140 0.32 0.67 -26.93
CA GLY A 140 1.09 1.58 -26.07
C GLY A 140 0.83 3.05 -26.33
N ALA A 141 0.63 3.43 -27.60
CA ALA A 141 0.24 4.79 -27.99
C ALA A 141 -1.18 5.09 -27.51
N ASP A 142 -2.09 4.13 -27.68
CA ASP A 142 -3.48 4.24 -27.26
C ASP A 142 -3.60 4.33 -25.74
N TYR A 143 -2.80 3.52 -24.98
CA TYR A 143 -2.71 3.58 -23.53
C TYR A 143 -2.24 4.95 -23.03
N LYS A 144 -1.20 5.51 -23.66
CA LYS A 144 -0.72 6.87 -23.32
C LYS A 144 -1.79 7.92 -23.59
N THR A 145 -2.49 7.80 -24.72
CA THR A 145 -3.50 8.76 -25.14
C THR A 145 -4.71 8.73 -24.21
N ILE A 146 -5.25 7.54 -23.95
CA ILE A 146 -6.40 7.42 -23.04
C ILE A 146 -6.04 7.80 -21.59
N GLY A 147 -4.80 7.56 -21.17
CA GLY A 147 -4.28 8.02 -19.88
C GLY A 147 -4.27 9.55 -19.75
N LYS A 148 -3.87 10.25 -20.82
CA LYS A 148 -3.94 11.72 -20.89
C LYS A 148 -5.39 12.21 -20.84
N LEU A 149 -6.31 11.60 -21.60
CA LEU A 149 -7.74 11.93 -21.57
C LEU A 149 -8.33 11.74 -20.17
N MET A 150 -7.96 10.66 -19.49
CA MET A 150 -8.37 10.40 -18.10
C MET A 150 -7.85 11.48 -17.15
N ALA A 151 -6.58 11.86 -17.27
CA ALA A 151 -5.98 12.91 -16.44
C ALA A 151 -6.68 14.27 -16.68
N MET A 152 -6.95 14.64 -17.95
CA MET A 152 -7.70 15.85 -18.28
C MET A 152 -9.09 15.81 -17.63
N ARG A 153 -9.81 14.70 -17.74
CA ARG A 153 -11.15 14.57 -17.17
C ARG A 153 -11.16 14.66 -15.64
N ARG A 154 -10.17 14.10 -14.98
CA ARG A 154 -10.00 14.24 -13.52
C ARG A 154 -9.76 15.68 -13.11
N ASN A 155 -9.03 16.47 -13.92
CA ASN A 155 -8.73 17.86 -13.62
C ASN A 155 -9.91 18.81 -13.93
N THR A 156 -10.83 18.40 -14.80
CA THR A 156 -12.00 19.19 -15.23
C THR A 156 -13.31 18.71 -14.57
N ARG A 157 -13.24 17.83 -13.58
CA ARG A 157 -14.43 17.37 -12.87
C ARG A 157 -15.18 18.55 -12.26
N GLN A 158 -16.50 18.50 -12.33
CA GLN A 158 -17.36 19.43 -11.61
C GLN A 158 -17.30 19.11 -10.12
N PHE A 159 -16.95 20.11 -9.33
CA PHE A 159 -17.01 20.01 -7.90
C PHE A 159 -18.45 20.39 -7.47
N GLU A 160 -19.24 19.42 -7.05
CA GLU A 160 -20.37 19.70 -6.19
C GLU A 160 -19.80 19.96 -4.80
N ALA A 161 -19.85 21.21 -4.34
CA ALA A 161 -19.43 21.53 -3.00
C ALA A 161 -20.37 20.82 -2.02
N TRP A 162 -19.81 19.98 -1.16
CA TRP A 162 -20.57 19.46 -0.03
C TRP A 162 -20.92 20.63 0.90
N HIS A 163 -22.20 20.90 1.06
CA HIS A 163 -22.69 21.86 2.02
C HIS A 163 -23.19 21.12 3.27
N GLU A 164 -22.53 21.36 4.37
CA GLU A 164 -22.98 20.90 5.66
C GLU A 164 -24.09 21.86 6.14
N GLU A 165 -25.32 21.36 6.32
CA GLU A 165 -26.42 22.14 6.83
C GLU A 165 -26.22 22.59 8.29
N ASN A 166 -25.48 21.80 9.07
CA ASN A 166 -25.10 22.12 10.43
C ASN A 166 -23.56 22.17 10.58
N PRO A 167 -22.93 23.35 10.51
CA PRO A 167 -21.50 23.50 10.64
C PRO A 167 -20.94 23.09 12.02
N GLU A 168 -21.78 23.00 13.05
CA GLU A 168 -21.43 22.53 14.39
C GLU A 168 -21.61 21.01 14.55
N ALA A 169 -22.05 20.30 13.51
CA ALA A 169 -22.21 18.86 13.56
C ALA A 169 -20.86 18.17 13.84
N ILE A 170 -20.89 17.21 14.75
CA ILE A 170 -19.74 16.34 15.01
C ILE A 170 -19.38 15.64 13.70
N LYS A 171 -18.11 15.71 13.32
CA LYS A 171 -17.60 15.06 12.12
C LYS A 171 -17.24 13.60 12.38
N ASP A 172 -17.28 12.81 11.32
CA ASP A 172 -16.72 11.46 11.33
C ASP A 172 -15.26 11.54 11.79
N PHE A 173 -14.90 10.78 12.83
CA PHE A 173 -13.59 10.90 13.47
C PHE A 173 -12.44 10.32 12.63
N LEU A 174 -12.73 9.46 11.63
CA LEU A 174 -11.73 8.90 10.74
C LEU A 174 -11.52 9.75 9.48
N SER A 175 -12.59 10.27 8.89
CA SER A 175 -12.51 11.08 7.66
C SER A 175 -12.35 12.57 7.93
N GLY A 176 -12.93 13.06 9.02
CA GLY A 176 -13.04 14.49 9.32
C GLY A 176 -13.92 15.27 8.35
N LYS A 177 -14.59 14.62 7.41
CA LYS A 177 -15.31 15.26 6.29
C LYS A 177 -16.81 15.27 6.49
N GLU A 178 -17.42 14.09 6.55
CA GLU A 178 -18.86 13.95 6.67
C GLU A 178 -19.32 14.17 8.11
N SER A 179 -20.58 14.55 8.29
CA SER A 179 -21.18 14.57 9.62
C SER A 179 -21.30 13.16 10.18
N ALA A 180 -20.98 13.01 11.45
CA ALA A 180 -21.21 11.77 12.16
C ALA A 180 -22.70 11.47 12.23
N LEU A 181 -23.06 10.21 12.03
CA LEU A 181 -24.41 9.71 12.24
C LEU A 181 -24.50 9.15 13.66
N ASP A 182 -25.59 9.49 14.37
CA ASP A 182 -25.85 8.99 15.72
C ASP A 182 -26.23 7.51 15.66
N VAL A 183 -25.23 6.64 15.65
CA VAL A 183 -25.38 5.19 15.73
C VAL A 183 -24.67 4.69 16.98
N ALA A 184 -25.39 3.94 17.82
CA ALA A 184 -24.81 3.33 19.00
C ALA A 184 -23.78 2.27 18.56
N ASP A 185 -22.53 2.54 18.83
CA ASP A 185 -21.44 1.56 18.67
C ASP A 185 -20.77 1.35 20.02
N ASN A 186 -20.96 0.16 20.60
CA ASN A 186 -20.30 -0.23 21.85
C ASN A 186 -18.77 -0.32 21.73
N ARG A 187 -18.25 -0.17 20.51
CA ARG A 187 -16.81 -0.17 20.18
C ARG A 187 -16.21 1.23 20.10
N ALA A 188 -17.02 2.28 20.15
CA ALA A 188 -16.54 3.65 20.12
C ALA A 188 -15.76 3.98 21.42
N PRO A 189 -14.49 4.40 21.33
CA PRO A 189 -13.66 4.62 22.52
C PRO A 189 -14.09 5.83 23.35
N ASN A 190 -14.91 6.74 22.78
CA ASN A 190 -15.43 7.93 23.46
C ASN A 190 -16.87 8.20 23.01
N LYS A 191 -17.68 8.71 23.93
CA LYS A 191 -19.09 9.11 23.66
C LYS A 191 -19.25 10.19 22.58
N ASN A 192 -18.16 10.86 22.18
CA ASN A 192 -18.15 11.93 21.18
C ASN A 192 -17.54 11.50 19.84
N SER A 193 -17.18 10.24 19.64
CA SER A 193 -16.66 9.74 18.38
C SER A 193 -17.78 9.15 17.54
N GLY A 194 -18.36 9.96 16.69
CA GLY A 194 -19.36 9.50 15.71
C GLY A 194 -18.71 9.04 14.41
N ARG A 195 -19.42 8.24 13.64
CA ARG A 195 -18.97 7.74 12.34
C ARG A 195 -19.94 8.14 11.24
N GLY A 196 -19.40 8.49 10.08
CA GLY A 196 -20.14 8.66 8.83
C GLY A 196 -20.52 7.32 8.20
N ALA A 197 -21.37 7.38 7.18
CA ALA A 197 -21.99 6.20 6.57
C ALA A 197 -20.99 5.15 6.10
N MET A 198 -19.89 5.54 5.45
CA MET A 198 -18.93 4.61 4.91
C MET A 198 -18.14 3.87 5.99
N ASN A 199 -17.80 4.54 7.09
CA ASN A 199 -17.14 3.90 8.23
C ASN A 199 -18.10 3.01 9.03
N LEU A 200 -19.40 3.33 9.05
CA LEU A 200 -20.44 2.43 9.58
C LEU A 200 -20.58 1.16 8.74
N ILE A 201 -20.53 1.25 7.41
CA ILE A 201 -20.53 0.09 6.51
C ILE A 201 -19.31 -0.82 6.77
N LYS A 202 -18.11 -0.24 6.90
CA LYS A 202 -16.92 -1.01 7.26
C LYS A 202 -17.10 -1.76 8.58
N THR A 203 -17.56 -1.04 9.61
CA THR A 203 -17.83 -1.60 10.92
C THR A 203 -18.86 -2.75 10.87
N ALA A 204 -19.97 -2.57 10.13
CA ALA A 204 -21.03 -3.59 10.00
C ALA A 204 -20.58 -4.86 9.25
N ARG A 205 -19.54 -4.77 8.41
CA ARG A 205 -18.96 -5.90 7.65
C ARG A 205 -17.72 -6.49 8.29
N SER A 206 -17.06 -5.76 9.19
CA SER A 206 -15.86 -6.23 9.91
C SER A 206 -16.24 -7.33 10.91
N THR A 207 -15.43 -8.36 11.03
CA THR A 207 -15.65 -9.49 11.94
C THR A 207 -14.87 -9.34 13.24
N ASP A 208 -15.35 -9.94 14.34
CA ASP A 208 -14.65 -9.91 15.66
C ASP A 208 -13.27 -10.59 15.62
N ASN A 209 -13.06 -11.53 14.70
CA ASN A 209 -11.77 -12.18 14.50
C ASN A 209 -10.65 -11.19 14.16
N ASP A 210 -10.97 -10.07 13.52
CA ASP A 210 -10.00 -9.04 13.15
C ASP A 210 -9.45 -8.28 14.38
N THR A 211 -10.21 -8.21 15.48
CA THR A 211 -9.76 -7.61 16.76
C THR A 211 -8.83 -8.55 17.52
N LEU A 212 -9.10 -9.86 17.48
CA LEU A 212 -8.25 -10.90 18.06
C LEU A 212 -6.90 -10.96 17.33
N LEU A 213 -6.89 -10.72 16.05
CA LEU A 213 -5.71 -10.76 15.20
C LEU A 213 -4.70 -9.66 15.57
N ALA A 214 -5.15 -8.43 15.80
CA ALA A 214 -4.28 -7.34 16.25
C ALA A 214 -3.54 -7.68 17.57
N LYS A 215 -4.22 -8.36 18.50
CA LYS A 215 -3.61 -8.83 19.76
C LYS A 215 -2.54 -9.91 19.54
N LYS A 216 -2.68 -10.74 18.50
CA LYS A 216 -1.70 -11.80 18.17
C LYS A 216 -0.44 -11.26 17.50
N LEU A 217 -0.49 -10.07 16.89
CA LEU A 217 0.65 -9.47 16.20
C LEU A 217 1.69 -8.85 17.14
N GLY A 218 1.35 -8.65 18.43
CA GLY A 218 2.23 -8.12 19.45
C GLY A 218 2.10 -6.61 19.65
N ASP A 219 2.95 -6.04 20.53
CA ASP A 219 2.92 -4.62 20.91
C ASP A 219 3.28 -3.66 19.78
N TYR A 220 4.06 -4.14 18.82
CA TYR A 220 4.44 -3.40 17.61
C TYR A 220 4.05 -4.21 16.39
N ILE A 221 3.43 -3.52 15.46
CA ILE A 221 3.01 -4.04 14.17
C ILE A 221 3.75 -3.33 13.05
N ALA A 222 3.81 -3.96 11.90
CA ALA A 222 4.34 -3.36 10.69
C ALA A 222 3.26 -3.30 9.60
N VAL A 223 3.21 -2.19 8.90
CA VAL A 223 2.48 -2.05 7.64
C VAL A 223 3.48 -2.12 6.51
N ILE A 224 3.25 -3.00 5.55
CA ILE A 224 4.02 -3.13 4.32
C ILE A 224 3.17 -2.57 3.18
N ALA A 225 3.68 -1.55 2.49
CA ALA A 225 3.15 -1.06 1.23
C ALA A 225 4.18 -1.35 0.14
N MET A 226 3.78 -2.03 -0.94
CA MET A 226 4.66 -2.39 -2.05
C MET A 226 3.95 -2.06 -3.36
N ASP A 227 4.68 -1.52 -4.34
CA ASP A 227 4.16 -1.18 -5.64
C ASP A 227 5.22 -1.41 -6.74
N GLY A 228 4.75 -1.78 -7.94
CA GLY A 228 5.60 -2.05 -9.09
C GLY A 228 6.33 -0.81 -9.61
N ASP A 229 7.57 -1.01 -10.02
CA ASP A 229 8.40 0.07 -10.56
C ASP A 229 8.20 0.24 -12.06
N HIS A 230 8.15 1.49 -12.53
CA HIS A 230 8.08 1.84 -13.95
C HIS A 230 6.90 1.24 -14.75
N MET A 231 5.83 0.82 -14.07
CA MET A 231 4.67 0.15 -14.68
C MET A 231 4.08 0.91 -15.87
N GLY A 232 3.92 2.23 -15.74
CA GLY A 232 3.42 3.08 -16.84
C GLY A 232 4.33 3.08 -18.08
N GLY A 233 5.64 3.01 -17.88
CA GLY A 233 6.63 2.89 -18.96
C GLY A 233 6.51 1.55 -19.68
N THR A 234 6.47 0.46 -18.93
CA THR A 234 6.33 -0.90 -19.43
C THR A 234 5.04 -1.08 -20.23
N LEU A 235 3.90 -0.69 -19.64
CA LEU A 235 2.60 -0.75 -20.32
C LEU A 235 2.57 0.08 -21.61
N SER A 236 3.30 1.19 -21.65
CA SER A 236 3.39 2.05 -22.82
C SER A 236 4.33 1.51 -23.92
N SER A 237 5.15 0.50 -23.62
CA SER A 237 6.06 -0.11 -24.60
C SER A 237 5.40 -1.19 -25.44
N PHE A 238 4.29 -1.76 -24.99
CA PHE A 238 3.56 -2.81 -25.70
C PHE A 238 2.87 -2.27 -26.96
N ARG A 239 2.99 -2.98 -28.05
CA ARG A 239 2.35 -2.60 -29.33
C ARG A 239 1.01 -3.26 -29.54
N GLU A 240 0.82 -4.47 -29.02
CA GLU A 240 -0.35 -5.31 -29.24
C GLU A 240 -1.20 -5.47 -27.97
N LYS A 241 -2.52 -5.60 -28.12
CA LYS A 241 -3.48 -5.90 -27.04
C LYS A 241 -3.04 -7.12 -26.25
N GLU A 242 -2.62 -8.17 -26.95
CA GLU A 242 -2.26 -9.45 -26.33
C GLU A 242 -1.02 -9.36 -25.43
N GLN A 243 -0.04 -8.52 -25.74
CA GLN A 243 1.11 -8.26 -24.88
C GLN A 243 0.68 -7.62 -23.55
N HIS A 244 -0.19 -6.62 -23.64
CA HIS A 244 -0.77 -5.95 -22.49
C HIS A 244 -1.58 -6.91 -21.61
N ARG A 245 -2.41 -7.74 -22.25
CA ARG A 245 -3.24 -8.72 -21.58
C ARG A 245 -2.42 -9.80 -20.87
N LYS A 246 -1.42 -10.37 -21.54
CA LYS A 246 -0.50 -11.36 -20.93
C LYS A 246 0.24 -10.76 -19.73
N PHE A 247 0.68 -9.51 -19.83
CA PHE A 247 1.31 -8.83 -18.69
C PHE A 247 0.31 -8.65 -17.54
N SER A 248 -0.93 -8.26 -17.83
CA SER A 248 -2.00 -8.17 -16.83
C SER A 248 -2.32 -9.52 -16.20
N GLU A 249 -2.27 -10.64 -16.95
CA GLU A 249 -2.43 -12.00 -16.42
C GLU A 249 -1.31 -12.34 -15.41
N LYS A 250 -0.05 -11.97 -15.70
CA LYS A 250 1.07 -12.16 -14.76
C LYS A 250 0.90 -11.34 -13.47
N LEU A 251 0.44 -10.11 -13.58
CA LEU A 251 0.12 -9.29 -12.41
C LEU A 251 -1.01 -9.92 -11.57
N ALA A 252 -2.03 -10.47 -12.23
CA ALA A 252 -3.10 -11.20 -11.53
C ALA A 252 -2.57 -12.49 -10.88
N ASP A 253 -1.65 -13.20 -11.52
CA ASP A 253 -1.01 -14.38 -10.97
C ASP A 253 -0.14 -14.03 -9.76
N PHE A 254 0.63 -12.96 -9.82
CA PHE A 254 1.36 -12.43 -8.65
C PHE A 254 0.39 -12.14 -7.50
N ALA A 255 -0.68 -11.38 -7.74
CA ALA A 255 -1.66 -11.04 -6.70
C ALA A 255 -2.28 -12.31 -6.03
N ARG A 256 -2.50 -13.40 -6.79
CA ARG A 256 -2.99 -14.69 -6.25
C ARG A 256 -1.93 -15.44 -5.43
N LEU A 257 -0.65 -15.29 -5.78
CA LEU A 257 0.48 -15.91 -5.06
C LEU A 257 0.78 -15.23 -3.74
N VAL A 258 0.43 -13.95 -3.60
CA VAL A 258 0.62 -13.19 -2.35
C VAL A 258 -0.23 -13.80 -1.25
N LYS A 259 0.43 -14.43 -0.29
CA LYS A 259 -0.21 -15.02 0.91
C LYS A 259 0.62 -14.66 2.13
N ILE A 260 -0.05 -14.17 3.15
CA ILE A 260 0.51 -13.93 4.48
C ILE A 260 0.01 -15.05 5.40
N ASP A 261 0.93 -15.68 6.13
CA ASP A 261 0.55 -16.67 7.14
C ASP A 261 -0.32 -15.97 8.21
N PRO A 262 -1.47 -16.52 8.59
CA PRO A 262 -2.33 -15.95 9.62
C PRO A 262 -1.64 -15.75 10.98
N GLU A 263 -0.57 -16.50 11.26
CA GLU A 263 0.25 -16.29 12.46
C GLU A 263 1.20 -15.10 12.34
N ASP A 264 1.58 -14.72 11.13
CA ASP A 264 2.49 -13.60 10.85
C ASP A 264 1.76 -12.29 10.54
N GLY A 265 0.51 -12.34 10.05
CA GLY A 265 -0.22 -11.11 9.73
C GLY A 265 -1.46 -11.29 8.87
N VAL A 266 -1.86 -10.19 8.23
CA VAL A 266 -3.03 -10.08 7.38
C VAL A 266 -2.67 -9.39 6.07
N LEU A 267 -3.04 -10.01 4.96
CA LEU A 267 -3.09 -9.35 3.67
C LEU A 267 -4.34 -8.46 3.63
N ILE A 268 -4.16 -7.17 3.40
CA ILE A 268 -5.26 -6.22 3.23
C ILE A 268 -5.74 -6.24 1.78
N TYR A 269 -4.81 -6.08 0.84
CA TYR A 269 -5.07 -6.32 -0.57
C TYR A 269 -3.79 -6.69 -1.31
N ALA A 270 -3.98 -7.38 -2.43
CA ALA A 270 -3.01 -7.54 -3.49
C ALA A 270 -3.77 -7.35 -4.81
N GLY A 271 -3.45 -6.31 -5.55
CA GLY A 271 -4.18 -5.91 -6.75
C GLY A 271 -3.23 -5.48 -7.86
N GLY A 272 -2.96 -6.38 -8.79
CA GLY A 272 -1.97 -6.10 -9.83
C GLY A 272 -0.55 -6.09 -9.25
N ASP A 273 0.07 -4.93 -9.24
CA ASP A 273 1.42 -4.67 -8.76
C ASP A 273 1.47 -4.10 -7.33
N ASP A 274 0.32 -3.78 -6.76
CA ASP A 274 0.19 -3.07 -5.49
C ASP A 274 -0.21 -4.05 -4.37
N VAL A 275 0.50 -4.01 -3.23
CA VAL A 275 0.25 -4.87 -2.06
C VAL A 275 0.24 -4.04 -0.80
N LEU A 276 -0.77 -4.24 0.04
CA LEU A 276 -0.82 -3.71 1.40
C LEU A 276 -1.04 -4.85 2.40
N ALA A 277 -0.19 -4.95 3.41
CA ALA A 277 -0.29 -5.97 4.44
C ALA A 277 0.02 -5.40 5.83
N VAL A 278 -0.60 -5.94 6.87
CA VAL A 278 -0.29 -5.66 8.28
C VAL A 278 0.27 -6.93 8.90
N VAL A 279 1.50 -6.87 9.42
CA VAL A 279 2.24 -8.05 9.87
C VAL A 279 2.95 -7.81 11.21
N LYS A 280 3.46 -8.87 11.83
CA LYS A 280 4.36 -8.78 12.97
C LYS A 280 5.59 -7.96 12.60
N ALA A 281 6.00 -7.02 13.46
CA ALA A 281 7.17 -6.18 13.21
C ALA A 281 8.44 -7.02 12.94
N THR A 282 8.63 -8.12 13.68
CA THR A 282 9.79 -9.02 13.54
C THR A 282 9.81 -9.83 12.24
N ARG A 283 8.67 -9.94 11.54
CA ARG A 283 8.52 -10.69 10.28
C ARG A 283 8.52 -9.81 9.05
N ALA A 284 8.40 -8.48 9.25
CA ALA A 284 8.16 -7.52 8.17
C ALA A 284 9.20 -7.57 7.05
N PHE A 285 10.49 -7.64 7.42
CA PHE A 285 11.59 -7.69 6.44
C PHE A 285 11.56 -8.97 5.59
N ALA A 286 11.42 -10.13 6.25
CA ALA A 286 11.38 -11.42 5.56
C ALA A 286 10.17 -11.51 4.63
N ILE A 287 9.02 -10.97 5.05
CA ILE A 287 7.80 -10.93 4.23
C ILE A 287 7.99 -9.99 3.05
N ALA A 288 8.48 -8.76 3.26
CA ALA A 288 8.72 -7.80 2.19
C ALA A 288 9.71 -8.34 1.15
N ARG A 289 10.80 -8.99 1.59
CA ARG A 289 11.75 -9.66 0.69
C ARG A 289 11.08 -10.76 -0.14
N LYS A 290 10.32 -11.63 0.52
CA LYS A 290 9.57 -12.69 -0.16
C LYS A 290 8.61 -12.13 -1.22
N LEU A 291 7.90 -11.04 -0.92
CA LEU A 291 7.00 -10.38 -1.87
C LEU A 291 7.76 -9.83 -3.07
N SER A 292 8.91 -9.20 -2.87
CA SER A 292 9.77 -8.72 -3.95
C SER A 292 10.28 -9.86 -4.83
N ASP A 293 10.75 -10.97 -4.23
CA ASP A 293 11.23 -12.13 -4.96
C ASP A 293 10.10 -12.82 -5.75
N GLN A 294 8.89 -12.90 -5.18
CA GLN A 294 7.71 -13.41 -5.87
C GLN A 294 7.31 -12.51 -7.05
N PHE A 295 7.34 -11.20 -6.88
CA PHE A 295 7.07 -10.25 -7.95
C PHE A 295 8.09 -10.42 -9.08
N ALA A 296 9.37 -10.39 -8.76
CA ALA A 296 10.45 -10.56 -9.73
C ALA A 296 10.36 -11.89 -10.50
N SER A 297 10.01 -13.01 -9.83
CA SER A 297 9.88 -14.31 -10.47
C SER A 297 8.64 -14.44 -11.36
N THR A 298 7.54 -13.75 -11.01
CA THR A 298 6.27 -13.84 -11.73
C THR A 298 6.20 -12.86 -12.91
N VAL A 299 6.76 -11.65 -12.74
CA VAL A 299 6.67 -10.56 -13.70
C VAL A 299 7.99 -10.31 -14.44
N CYS A 300 8.89 -11.31 -14.48
CA CYS A 300 10.28 -11.22 -14.91
C CYS A 300 10.53 -10.79 -16.38
N GLU A 301 9.50 -10.86 -17.23
CA GLU A 301 9.63 -10.45 -18.62
C GLU A 301 9.57 -8.93 -18.71
N HIS A 302 10.52 -8.18 -18.85
CA HIS A 302 10.62 -6.73 -19.09
C HIS A 302 11.48 -5.97 -18.06
N GLY A 303 12.19 -6.68 -17.17
CA GLY A 303 13.04 -6.04 -16.16
C GLY A 303 12.26 -5.18 -15.15
N VAL A 304 10.97 -5.50 -14.93
CA VAL A 304 10.13 -4.79 -13.97
C VAL A 304 10.48 -5.25 -12.57
N THR A 305 10.69 -4.29 -11.68
CA THR A 305 10.97 -4.52 -10.26
C THR A 305 9.84 -3.98 -9.40
N ALA A 306 9.91 -4.17 -8.10
CA ALA A 306 8.99 -3.55 -7.15
C ALA A 306 9.76 -2.89 -6.02
N SER A 307 9.20 -1.82 -5.49
CA SER A 307 9.72 -1.11 -4.32
C SER A 307 8.74 -1.24 -3.16
N ALA A 308 9.25 -1.34 -1.94
CA ALA A 308 8.43 -1.47 -0.75
C ALA A 308 8.78 -0.45 0.33
N GLY A 309 7.75 -0.03 1.07
CA GLY A 309 7.86 0.73 2.30
C GLY A 309 7.36 -0.08 3.49
N ILE A 310 8.07 -0.02 4.60
CA ILE A 310 7.66 -0.62 5.86
C ILE A 310 7.54 0.48 6.90
N ALA A 311 6.37 0.60 7.53
CA ALA A 311 6.18 1.43 8.72
C ALA A 311 5.95 0.53 9.93
N ILE A 312 6.74 0.71 10.98
CA ILE A 312 6.65 -0.07 12.22
C ILE A 312 6.26 0.87 13.34
N GLY A 313 5.21 0.53 14.08
CA GLY A 313 4.76 1.33 15.20
C GLY A 313 3.96 0.52 16.22
N SER A 314 3.61 1.17 17.32
CA SER A 314 2.80 0.55 18.37
C SER A 314 1.45 0.10 17.84
N CYS A 315 0.98 -1.08 18.22
CA CYS A 315 -0.39 -1.55 17.90
C CYS A 315 -1.50 -0.63 18.46
N LYS A 316 -1.15 0.31 19.35
CA LYS A 316 -2.05 1.33 19.92
C LYS A 316 -1.97 2.68 19.19
N ALA A 317 -1.05 2.84 18.24
CA ALA A 317 -0.98 4.03 17.41
C ALA A 317 -2.16 4.06 16.42
N PRO A 318 -2.58 5.25 15.96
CA PRO A 318 -3.56 5.33 14.89
C PRO A 318 -3.08 4.56 13.67
N LEU A 319 -3.90 3.62 13.20
CA LEU A 319 -3.54 2.77 12.07
C LEU A 319 -3.32 3.58 10.79
N GLN A 320 -4.05 4.67 10.64
CA GLN A 320 -3.89 5.63 9.53
C GLN A 320 -2.47 6.18 9.43
N ASP A 321 -1.86 6.54 10.58
CA ASP A 321 -0.51 7.11 10.60
C ASP A 321 0.52 6.08 10.10
N LEU A 322 0.36 4.80 10.49
CA LEU A 322 1.22 3.71 10.02
C LEU A 322 1.07 3.46 8.52
N ILE A 323 -0.15 3.54 8.00
CA ILE A 323 -0.40 3.37 6.56
C ILE A 323 0.20 4.53 5.77
N HIS A 324 -0.01 5.77 6.21
CA HIS A 324 0.57 6.94 5.57
C HIS A 324 2.10 6.89 5.58
N GLU A 325 2.71 6.49 6.69
CA GLU A 325 4.17 6.36 6.77
C GLU A 325 4.70 5.19 5.93
N ALA A 326 3.95 4.07 5.78
CA ALA A 326 4.32 2.98 4.89
C ALA A 326 4.36 3.42 3.43
N HIS A 327 3.35 4.17 2.97
CA HIS A 327 3.36 4.77 1.63
C HIS A 327 4.44 5.86 1.48
N ALA A 328 4.70 6.65 2.52
CA ALA A 328 5.82 7.61 2.50
C ALA A 328 7.18 6.88 2.41
N ALA A 329 7.32 5.76 3.09
CA ALA A 329 8.51 4.90 2.98
C ALA A 329 8.62 4.28 1.58
N GLU A 330 7.52 3.75 1.00
CA GLU A 330 7.50 3.24 -0.38
C GLU A 330 7.92 4.33 -1.38
N SER A 331 7.41 5.55 -1.22
CA SER A 331 7.83 6.71 -2.02
C SER A 331 9.33 7.01 -1.86
N ARG A 332 9.90 6.87 -0.64
CA ARG A 332 11.36 6.97 -0.43
C ARG A 332 12.11 5.87 -1.17
N ALA A 333 11.62 4.61 -1.13
CA ALA A 333 12.24 3.52 -1.87
C ALA A 333 12.32 3.82 -3.38
N LYS A 334 11.31 4.47 -3.92
CA LYS A 334 11.26 4.84 -5.36
C LYS A 334 12.10 6.07 -5.73
N HIS A 335 12.15 7.09 -4.88
CA HIS A 335 12.73 8.38 -5.25
C HIS A 335 14.10 8.64 -4.63
N VAL A 336 14.36 8.13 -3.42
CA VAL A 336 15.64 8.28 -2.73
C VAL A 336 16.56 7.11 -3.06
N TYR A 337 16.04 5.88 -3.03
CA TYR A 337 16.83 4.67 -3.33
C TYR A 337 16.66 4.19 -4.78
N GLU A 338 16.15 5.04 -5.68
CA GLU A 338 16.09 4.81 -7.14
C GLU A 338 15.41 3.49 -7.53
N ARG A 339 14.32 3.12 -6.87
CA ARG A 339 13.52 1.92 -7.11
C ARG A 339 14.27 0.60 -6.84
N ASN A 340 13.61 -0.53 -7.08
CA ASN A 340 14.14 -1.86 -6.74
C ASN A 340 14.71 -1.87 -5.32
N ALA A 341 13.94 -1.35 -4.36
CA ALA A 341 14.44 -0.96 -3.05
C ALA A 341 13.40 -1.16 -1.94
N LEU A 342 13.90 -1.19 -0.72
CA LEU A 342 13.14 -1.16 0.50
C LEU A 342 13.45 0.12 1.27
N ALA A 343 12.44 0.76 1.85
CA ALA A 343 12.65 1.79 2.86
C ALA A 343 11.81 1.49 4.11
N VAL A 344 12.34 1.86 5.26
CA VAL A 344 11.76 1.53 6.56
C VAL A 344 11.62 2.79 7.40
N SER A 345 10.53 2.89 8.14
CA SER A 345 10.29 3.88 9.17
C SER A 345 9.84 3.19 10.46
N VAL A 346 10.50 3.48 11.57
CA VAL A 346 10.12 2.98 12.89
C VAL A 346 9.64 4.16 13.73
N LEU A 347 8.34 4.17 14.03
CA LEU A 347 7.68 5.20 14.81
C LEU A 347 7.74 4.83 16.29
N LYS A 348 8.64 5.45 17.03
CA LYS A 348 8.75 5.24 18.47
C LYS A 348 7.64 5.97 19.22
N ARG A 349 7.25 5.46 20.39
CA ARG A 349 6.28 6.14 21.27
C ARG A 349 6.76 7.50 21.78
N SER A 350 8.08 7.76 21.74
CA SER A 350 8.69 9.06 22.08
C SER A 350 8.42 10.14 21.05
N GLY A 351 7.89 9.81 19.87
CA GLY A 351 7.76 10.71 18.72
C GLY A 351 8.96 10.70 17.79
N GLU A 352 10.06 10.03 18.15
CA GLU A 352 11.20 9.82 17.26
C GLU A 352 10.85 8.83 16.14
N ILE A 353 11.28 9.13 14.91
CA ILE A 353 11.15 8.26 13.76
C ILE A 353 12.54 7.85 13.26
N LEU A 354 12.86 6.56 13.39
CA LEU A 354 14.06 6.02 12.76
C LEU A 354 13.76 5.72 11.31
N LYS A 355 14.66 6.06 10.42
CA LYS A 355 14.55 5.80 8.98
C LYS A 355 15.77 5.06 8.49
N TRP A 356 15.53 4.20 7.51
CA TRP A 356 16.58 3.44 6.82
C TRP A 356 16.04 2.93 5.50
N GLY A 357 16.93 2.64 4.54
CA GLY A 357 16.57 1.99 3.30
C GLY A 357 17.77 1.42 2.55
N CYS A 358 17.50 0.53 1.60
CA CYS A 358 18.51 -0.11 0.78
C CYS A 358 17.91 -0.71 -0.50
N LYS A 359 18.77 -1.06 -1.45
CA LYS A 359 18.39 -1.90 -2.60
C LYS A 359 18.09 -3.33 -2.15
N TRP A 360 17.30 -4.08 -2.93
CA TRP A 360 16.98 -5.47 -2.60
C TRP A 360 18.20 -6.41 -2.64
N ASP A 361 19.24 -6.09 -3.38
CA ASP A 361 20.50 -6.84 -3.47
C ASP A 361 21.58 -6.34 -2.51
N SER A 362 21.23 -5.45 -1.58
CA SER A 362 22.13 -4.87 -0.58
C SER A 362 22.66 -5.90 0.42
N ALA A 363 23.92 -5.76 0.81
CA ALA A 363 24.54 -6.47 1.93
C ALA A 363 23.82 -6.19 3.28
N ALA A 364 23.04 -5.13 3.37
CA ALA A 364 22.24 -4.80 4.55
C ALA A 364 21.29 -5.94 4.96
N PHE A 365 20.74 -6.70 4.01
CA PHE A 365 19.89 -7.85 4.34
C PHE A 365 20.66 -8.96 5.06
N ASP A 366 21.89 -9.28 4.63
CA ASP A 366 22.73 -10.25 5.32
C ASP A 366 23.08 -9.77 6.74
N ILE A 367 23.45 -8.51 6.88
CA ILE A 367 23.70 -7.88 8.19
C ILE A 367 22.47 -7.97 9.09
N TYR A 368 21.30 -7.56 8.59
CA TYR A 368 20.04 -7.60 9.35
C TYR A 368 19.71 -9.03 9.83
N ASN A 369 19.80 -10.01 8.94
CA ASN A 369 19.51 -11.41 9.26
C ASN A 369 20.45 -11.94 10.35
N ARG A 370 21.77 -11.71 10.22
CA ARG A 370 22.78 -12.13 11.21
C ARG A 370 22.52 -11.51 12.59
N LEU A 371 22.12 -10.24 12.62
CA LEU A 371 21.77 -9.57 13.89
C LEU A 371 20.51 -10.15 14.51
N THR A 372 19.49 -10.40 13.69
CA THR A 372 18.20 -10.95 14.14
C THR A 372 18.35 -12.36 14.72
N GLU A 373 19.25 -13.20 14.17
CA GLU A 373 19.54 -14.54 14.69
C GLU A 373 20.07 -14.53 16.13
N GLN A 374 20.62 -13.42 16.58
CA GLN A 374 21.10 -13.24 17.96
C GLN A 374 19.97 -12.86 18.95
N SER A 375 18.71 -12.84 18.50
CA SER A 375 17.52 -12.66 19.35
C SER A 375 17.59 -11.44 20.27
N GLY A 376 18.00 -10.29 19.75
CA GLY A 376 18.02 -9.01 20.46
C GLY A 376 19.13 -8.85 21.51
N LYS A 377 20.03 -9.82 21.68
CA LYS A 377 21.21 -9.70 22.56
C LYS A 377 22.11 -8.52 22.16
N LEU A 378 22.07 -8.14 20.89
CA LEU A 378 22.88 -7.07 20.31
C LEU A 378 22.23 -5.69 20.34
N SER A 379 21.07 -5.52 20.94
CA SER A 379 20.41 -4.20 21.00
C SER A 379 21.31 -3.14 21.65
N ARG A 380 22.11 -3.50 22.67
CA ARG A 380 23.08 -2.59 23.31
C ARG A 380 24.20 -2.15 22.36
N PHE A 381 24.60 -3.00 21.41
CA PHE A 381 25.59 -2.66 20.38
C PHE A 381 25.15 -1.46 19.56
N ALA A 382 23.94 -1.47 19.02
CA ALA A 382 23.43 -0.38 18.18
C ALA A 382 23.42 0.97 18.91
N TYR A 383 23.00 0.99 20.18
CA TYR A 383 23.00 2.23 20.99
C TYR A 383 24.40 2.70 21.37
N LYS A 384 25.34 1.79 21.61
CA LYS A 384 26.74 2.17 21.82
C LYS A 384 27.35 2.76 20.55
N LEU A 385 27.12 2.09 19.41
CA LEU A 385 27.58 2.55 18.11
C LEU A 385 27.00 3.93 17.77
N ALA A 386 25.71 4.15 18.06
CA ALA A 386 25.08 5.46 17.89
C ALA A 386 25.80 6.54 18.71
N GLY A 387 26.09 6.27 19.99
CA GLY A 387 26.83 7.22 20.86
C GLY A 387 28.20 7.58 20.32
N PHE A 388 28.87 6.70 19.56
CA PHE A 388 30.15 6.98 18.91
C PHE A 388 30.00 7.71 17.57
N LEU A 389 29.00 7.33 16.74
CA LEU A 389 28.90 7.84 15.36
C LEU A 389 28.06 9.11 15.22
N GLU A 390 27.02 9.31 16.04
CA GLU A 390 26.17 10.51 15.97
C GLU A 390 26.94 11.83 16.08
N PRO A 391 27.98 11.98 16.94
CA PRO A 391 28.75 13.21 17.02
C PRO A 391 29.47 13.62 15.73
N TYR A 392 29.76 12.65 14.84
CA TYR A 392 30.41 12.96 13.56
C TYR A 392 29.42 13.57 12.55
N ALA A 393 28.10 13.43 12.77
CA ALA A 393 27.05 13.96 11.88
C ALA A 393 27.35 13.65 10.40
N LEU A 394 27.54 12.37 10.08
CA LEU A 394 27.97 11.90 8.76
C LEU A 394 27.14 12.52 7.63
N LYS A 395 27.82 12.94 6.57
CA LYS A 395 27.25 13.59 5.40
C LYS A 395 27.59 12.80 4.13
N LYS A 396 26.84 13.06 3.07
CA LYS A 396 27.15 12.53 1.73
C LYS A 396 28.62 12.77 1.37
N GLY A 397 29.31 11.73 0.96
CA GLY A 397 30.75 11.73 0.63
C GLY A 397 31.68 11.35 1.79
N ASP A 398 31.21 11.33 3.04
CA ASP A 398 32.06 10.93 4.19
C ASP A 398 32.43 9.44 4.14
N LEU A 399 31.61 8.62 3.48
CA LEU A 399 31.83 7.18 3.33
C LEU A 399 32.44 6.81 1.98
N ASP A 400 32.94 7.77 1.19
CA ASP A 400 33.65 7.51 -0.05
C ASP A 400 34.98 6.78 0.20
N GLU A 401 35.45 6.04 -0.82
CA GLU A 401 36.68 5.21 -0.68
C GLU A 401 37.95 6.01 -0.36
N SER A 402 37.99 7.27 -0.76
CA SER A 402 39.09 8.21 -0.49
C SER A 402 38.99 8.89 0.87
N ASN A 403 37.88 8.75 1.59
CA ASN A 403 37.66 9.47 2.84
C ASN A 403 38.06 8.61 4.05
N ASP A 404 38.87 9.16 4.94
CA ASP A 404 39.32 8.46 6.16
C ASP A 404 38.15 8.20 7.14
N MET A 405 37.07 8.98 7.08
CA MET A 405 35.89 8.76 7.91
C MET A 405 35.29 7.38 7.72
N ARG A 406 35.30 6.83 6.51
CA ARG A 406 34.88 5.46 6.24
C ARG A 406 35.66 4.42 7.05
N LYS A 407 37.00 4.62 7.19
CA LYS A 407 37.83 3.73 8.01
C LYS A 407 37.47 3.89 9.49
N VAL A 408 37.22 5.11 9.95
CA VAL A 408 36.79 5.39 11.33
C VAL A 408 35.47 4.66 11.61
N VAL A 409 34.48 4.81 10.76
CA VAL A 409 33.17 4.14 10.92
C VAL A 409 33.31 2.61 10.97
N LEU A 410 34.14 2.03 10.10
CA LEU A 410 34.39 0.59 10.07
C LEU A 410 35.08 0.12 11.36
N GLU A 411 36.19 0.76 11.75
CA GLU A 411 36.97 0.37 12.94
C GLU A 411 36.18 0.57 14.23
N GLU A 412 35.44 1.67 14.37
CA GLU A 412 34.55 1.90 15.53
C GLU A 412 33.42 0.86 15.62
N THR A 413 32.85 0.46 14.46
CA THR A 413 31.86 -0.59 14.42
C THR A 413 32.43 -1.92 14.87
N LEU A 414 33.60 -2.32 14.35
CA LEU A 414 34.28 -3.56 14.74
C LEU A 414 34.73 -3.53 16.20
N HIS A 415 35.21 -2.39 16.70
CA HIS A 415 35.60 -2.20 18.08
C HIS A 415 34.40 -2.37 19.02
N THR A 416 33.29 -1.71 18.71
CA THR A 416 32.05 -1.79 19.47
C THR A 416 31.48 -3.21 19.49
N LEU A 417 31.55 -3.95 18.37
CA LEU A 417 31.18 -5.37 18.30
C LEU A 417 32.02 -6.22 19.25
N LYS A 418 33.35 -6.08 19.22
CA LYS A 418 34.26 -6.83 20.10
C LYS A 418 34.01 -6.58 21.59
N GLN A 419 33.57 -5.37 21.95
CA GLN A 419 33.24 -4.99 23.33
C GLN A 419 31.84 -5.44 23.75
N THR A 420 31.04 -5.93 22.83
CA THR A 420 29.66 -6.38 23.13
C THR A 420 29.67 -7.91 23.26
N GLU A 421 29.28 -8.40 24.42
CA GLU A 421 29.25 -9.82 24.73
C GLU A 421 28.38 -10.59 23.72
N GLY A 422 28.95 -11.60 23.09
CA GLY A 422 28.29 -12.41 22.05
C GLY A 422 28.22 -11.79 20.65
N ALA A 423 28.79 -10.61 20.43
CA ALA A 423 28.72 -9.90 19.13
C ALA A 423 29.92 -10.12 18.23
N GLY A 424 31.07 -10.55 18.76
CA GLY A 424 32.37 -10.48 18.07
C GLY A 424 32.48 -11.29 16.76
N GLU A 425 31.66 -12.31 16.55
CA GLU A 425 31.66 -13.17 15.36
C GLU A 425 30.44 -13.00 14.46
N VAL A 426 29.47 -12.17 14.88
CA VAL A 426 28.19 -12.02 14.15
C VAL A 426 28.38 -11.29 12.83
N LEU A 427 29.15 -10.22 12.84
CA LEU A 427 29.46 -9.44 11.64
C LEU A 427 30.96 -9.48 11.35
N THR A 428 31.30 -9.89 10.14
CA THR A 428 32.68 -9.89 9.66
C THR A 428 33.06 -8.52 9.09
N LYS A 429 34.36 -8.19 9.11
CA LYS A 429 34.89 -7.00 8.45
C LYS A 429 34.45 -6.91 6.98
N GLY A 430 34.53 -8.03 6.24
CA GLY A 430 34.13 -8.05 4.83
C GLY A 430 32.66 -7.75 4.59
N CYS A 431 31.76 -8.18 5.47
CA CYS A 431 30.34 -7.87 5.38
C CYS A 431 30.07 -6.38 5.57
N LEU A 432 30.71 -5.75 6.57
CA LEU A 432 30.60 -4.30 6.81
C LEU A 432 31.23 -3.49 5.68
N GLU A 433 32.40 -3.92 5.16
CA GLU A 433 33.02 -3.28 4.00
C GLU A 433 32.16 -3.36 2.75
N ALA A 434 31.48 -4.49 2.52
CA ALA A 434 30.56 -4.64 1.40
C ALA A 434 29.42 -3.62 1.50
N TYR A 435 28.80 -3.49 2.68
CA TYR A 435 27.73 -2.52 2.91
C TYR A 435 28.21 -1.07 2.76
N LEU A 436 29.37 -0.71 3.35
CA LEU A 436 29.94 0.62 3.22
C LEU A 436 30.39 0.98 1.79
N LYS A 437 30.50 0.01 0.88
CA LYS A 437 30.81 0.24 -0.54
C LYS A 437 29.58 0.60 -1.37
N GLU A 438 28.38 0.32 -0.87
CA GLU A 438 27.18 0.56 -1.62
C GLU A 438 26.94 2.04 -1.86
N GLN A 439 26.51 2.39 -3.07
CA GLN A 439 26.23 3.76 -3.44
C GLN A 439 25.13 4.39 -2.59
N SER A 440 24.10 3.61 -2.23
CA SER A 440 23.02 4.06 -1.36
C SER A 440 23.52 4.53 0.00
N VAL A 441 24.49 3.82 0.60
CA VAL A 441 25.08 4.17 1.90
C VAL A 441 26.01 5.38 1.77
N LYS A 442 26.72 5.54 0.67
CA LYS A 442 27.57 6.73 0.40
C LYS A 442 26.72 7.98 0.21
N ASP A 443 25.59 7.84 -0.47
CA ASP A 443 24.65 8.94 -0.70
C ASP A 443 23.81 9.29 0.55
N HIS A 444 23.55 8.30 1.40
CA HIS A 444 22.76 8.39 2.62
C HIS A 444 23.48 7.71 3.80
N PRO A 445 24.59 8.31 4.31
CA PRO A 445 25.42 7.68 5.33
C PRO A 445 24.72 7.47 6.68
N GLU A 446 23.65 8.19 6.94
CA GLU A 446 22.75 7.99 8.07
C GLU A 446 22.09 6.61 8.07
N ASP A 447 21.92 5.98 6.90
CA ASP A 447 21.34 4.64 6.76
C ASP A 447 22.23 3.56 7.37
N PHE A 448 23.54 3.79 7.43
CA PHE A 448 24.44 2.86 8.08
C PHE A 448 24.04 2.63 9.54
N LEU A 449 23.88 3.72 10.28
CA LEU A 449 23.43 3.64 11.68
C LEU A 449 21.95 3.26 11.77
N GLY A 450 21.13 3.77 10.85
CA GLY A 450 19.70 3.50 10.77
C GLY A 450 19.36 2.02 10.75
N LEU A 451 20.12 1.20 10.00
CA LEU A 451 19.97 -0.26 9.95
C LEU A 451 20.08 -0.88 11.36
N PHE A 452 21.17 -0.59 12.08
CA PHE A 452 21.42 -1.15 13.41
C PHE A 452 20.38 -0.69 14.43
N MET A 453 20.01 0.57 14.39
CA MET A 453 19.01 1.14 15.30
C MET A 453 17.61 0.57 15.06
N CYS A 454 17.22 0.37 13.80
CA CYS A 454 15.95 -0.25 13.44
C CYS A 454 15.91 -1.71 13.89
N GLU A 455 16.96 -2.49 13.60
CA GLU A 455 17.07 -3.89 14.02
C GLU A 455 16.98 -4.01 15.55
N ALA A 456 17.79 -3.25 16.27
CA ALA A 456 17.82 -3.26 17.74
C ALA A 456 16.48 -2.88 18.36
N PHE A 457 15.74 -1.97 17.75
CA PHE A 457 14.41 -1.59 18.23
C PHE A 457 13.39 -2.71 17.99
N ILE A 458 13.42 -3.35 16.83
CA ILE A 458 12.43 -4.36 16.43
C ILE A 458 12.61 -5.64 17.25
N ASN A 459 13.85 -6.10 17.40
CA ASN A 459 14.18 -7.41 17.96
C ASN A 459 14.58 -7.38 19.45
N ARG A 460 14.56 -6.19 20.11
CA ARG A 460 14.85 -6.13 21.55
C ARG A 460 13.86 -7.01 22.33
N PRO A 461 14.34 -7.76 23.35
CA PRO A 461 13.45 -8.44 24.29
C PRO A 461 12.48 -7.43 24.91
N ARG A 462 11.22 -7.79 24.98
CA ARG A 462 10.18 -7.01 25.66
C ARG A 462 9.66 -7.88 26.78
N ASP A 463 9.90 -7.43 28.00
CA ASP A 463 9.39 -8.07 29.23
C ASP A 463 7.87 -7.97 29.31
#